data_5455594c0cdad11088aae7370285d4fd
#
_entry.id   5455594c0cdad11088aae7370285d4fd
#
_cell.length_a   1.000
_cell.length_b   1.000
_cell.length_c   1.000
_cell.angle_alpha   90.00
_cell.angle_beta   90.00
_cell.angle_gamma   90.00
#
_symmetry.space_group_name_H-M   'P 1'
#
loop_
_entity.id
_entity.type
_entity.pdbx_description
1 polymer ?
#
loop_
_entity_poly.entity_id
_entity_poly.type
_entity_poly.pdbx_seq_one_letter_code
_entity_poly.pdbx_strand_id
1 'polypeptide(L)'
;MRFLSMIRVQENTGKQPSERMMSEMGKLMTEMKSAGKLLDTAGLAPTDKSKRVRLRGGKISVVDGPFTETKEVVGGYAMLDAQSLEEAIALTKRFVELHVADGWEIDCEVRQLHEPDFNS
;
A
#
# COMPACT_ATOMS: atom_id res chain seq x y z
N MET A 1 -12.30 13.20 3.97
CA MET A 1 -11.74 12.90 2.64
C MET A 1 -11.02 11.56 2.70
N ARG A 2 -11.08 10.81 1.63
CA ARG A 2 -10.42 9.50 1.57
C ARG A 2 -9.11 9.58 0.83
N PHE A 3 -8.13 8.85 1.36
CA PHE A 3 -6.78 8.77 0.79
C PHE A 3 -6.38 7.30 0.67
N LEU A 4 -5.59 6.99 -0.36
CA LEU A 4 -4.98 5.68 -0.51
C LEU A 4 -3.49 5.82 -0.23
N SER A 5 -3.01 5.04 0.74
CA SER A 5 -1.60 4.93 1.06
C SER A 5 -1.10 3.57 0.55
N MET A 6 -0.13 3.58 -0.36
CA MET A 6 0.38 2.38 -1.01
C MET A 6 1.83 2.17 -0.62
N ILE A 7 2.15 1.02 -0.04
CA ILE A 7 3.54 0.67 0.22
C ILE A 7 4.17 0.12 -1.05
N ARG A 8 5.34 0.64 -1.40
CA ARG A 8 6.13 0.19 -2.53
C ARG A 8 7.34 -0.58 -2.01
N VAL A 9 7.53 -1.77 -2.51
CA VAL A 9 8.54 -2.70 -1.99
C VAL A 9 9.30 -3.37 -3.14
N GLN A 10 10.54 -3.79 -2.84
CA GLN A 10 11.28 -4.72 -3.69
C GLN A 10 10.85 -6.13 -3.33
N GLU A 11 10.60 -6.95 -4.35
CA GLU A 11 10.29 -8.36 -4.17
C GLU A 11 11.57 -9.21 -4.12
N ASN A 12 11.43 -10.41 -3.58
CA ASN A 12 12.48 -11.45 -3.58
C ASN A 12 13.74 -11.05 -2.82
N THR A 13 13.60 -10.19 -1.81
CA THR A 13 14.74 -9.82 -0.96
C THR A 13 15.00 -10.85 0.14
N GLY A 14 14.08 -11.76 0.37
CA GLY A 14 14.12 -12.70 1.49
C GLY A 14 13.84 -12.09 2.84
N LYS A 15 13.59 -10.79 2.90
CA LYS A 15 13.35 -10.07 4.15
C LYS A 15 11.93 -10.29 4.62
N GLN A 16 11.77 -10.68 5.89
CA GLN A 16 10.49 -10.91 6.51
C GLN A 16 10.29 -9.94 7.67
N PRO A 17 9.05 -9.50 7.93
CA PRO A 17 8.80 -8.67 9.11
C PRO A 17 9.09 -9.46 10.39
N SER A 18 9.68 -8.78 11.39
CA SER A 18 9.92 -9.38 12.69
C SER A 18 8.61 -9.56 13.45
N GLU A 19 8.63 -10.41 14.48
CA GLU A 19 7.48 -10.56 15.37
C GLU A 19 7.11 -9.24 16.03
N ARG A 20 8.12 -8.46 16.42
CA ARG A 20 7.90 -7.12 16.99
C ARG A 20 7.16 -6.22 16.01
N MET A 21 7.61 -6.18 14.77
CA MET A 21 6.97 -5.36 13.73
C MET A 21 5.52 -5.81 13.51
N MET A 22 5.28 -7.11 13.40
CA MET A 22 3.92 -7.64 13.21
C MET A 22 3.01 -7.27 14.38
N SER A 23 3.51 -7.36 15.61
CA SER A 23 2.76 -6.98 16.80
C SER A 23 2.44 -5.49 16.82
N GLU A 24 3.42 -4.64 16.52
CA GLU A 24 3.23 -3.19 16.48
C GLU A 24 2.29 -2.77 15.35
N MET A 25 2.38 -3.42 14.19
CA MET A 25 1.43 -3.19 13.10
C MET A 25 -0.01 -3.50 13.51
N GLY A 26 -0.20 -4.64 14.17
CA GLY A 26 -1.53 -5.04 14.63
C GLY A 26 -2.13 -4.00 15.59
N LYS A 27 -1.31 -3.51 16.52
CA LYS A 27 -1.73 -2.46 17.46
C LYS A 27 -2.10 -1.17 16.73
N LEU A 28 -1.27 -0.75 15.78
CA LEU A 28 -1.50 0.48 15.02
C LEU A 28 -2.79 0.38 14.19
N MET A 29 -2.98 -0.74 13.50
CA MET A 29 -4.18 -0.96 12.68
C MET A 29 -5.45 -0.95 13.55
N THR A 30 -5.41 -1.60 14.71
CA THR A 30 -6.53 -1.62 15.66
C THR A 30 -6.84 -0.21 16.15
N GLU A 31 -5.82 0.55 16.53
CA GLU A 31 -5.98 1.93 17.00
C GLU A 31 -6.60 2.81 15.92
N MET A 32 -6.05 2.76 14.70
CA MET A 32 -6.52 3.59 13.59
C MET A 32 -7.94 3.22 13.16
N LYS A 33 -8.26 1.93 13.18
CA LYS A 33 -9.60 1.45 12.86
C LYS A 33 -10.61 1.91 13.89
N SER A 34 -10.28 1.80 15.18
CA SER A 34 -11.13 2.26 16.27
C SER A 34 -11.36 3.77 16.22
N ALA A 35 -10.38 4.53 15.77
CA ALA A 35 -10.50 5.98 15.62
C ALA A 35 -11.23 6.40 14.34
N GLY A 36 -11.66 5.44 13.51
CA GLY A 36 -12.33 5.73 12.24
C GLY A 36 -11.40 6.24 11.15
N LYS A 37 -10.09 6.11 11.33
CA LYS A 37 -9.09 6.61 10.38
C LYS A 37 -8.69 5.57 9.34
N LEU A 38 -8.76 4.29 9.66
CA LEU A 38 -8.46 3.21 8.74
C LEU A 38 -9.76 2.57 8.27
N LEU A 39 -10.06 2.71 6.99
CA LEU A 39 -11.30 2.20 6.39
C LEU A 39 -11.12 0.79 5.83
N ASP A 40 -9.95 0.52 5.25
CA ASP A 40 -9.63 -0.77 4.64
C ASP A 40 -8.13 -0.89 4.49
N THR A 41 -7.62 -2.13 4.52
CA THR A 41 -6.20 -2.41 4.30
C THR A 41 -6.01 -3.85 3.86
N ALA A 42 -5.03 -4.08 3.00
CA ALA A 42 -4.66 -5.43 2.59
C ALA A 42 -3.23 -5.44 2.08
N GLY A 43 -2.55 -6.58 2.25
CA GLY A 43 -1.34 -6.89 1.51
C GLY A 43 -1.69 -7.48 0.16
N LEU A 44 -0.80 -7.34 -0.81
CA LEU A 44 -0.97 -7.90 -2.14
C LEU A 44 -0.07 -9.12 -2.32
N ALA A 45 -0.56 -10.13 -3.03
CA ALA A 45 0.24 -11.29 -3.38
C ALA A 45 1.44 -10.86 -4.25
N PRO A 46 2.55 -11.62 -4.20
CA PRO A 46 3.70 -11.33 -5.04
C PRO A 46 3.35 -11.31 -6.53
N THR A 47 4.13 -10.59 -7.33
CA THR A 47 3.82 -10.41 -8.76
C THR A 47 3.99 -11.70 -9.58
N ASP A 48 4.69 -12.72 -9.08
CA ASP A 48 4.76 -14.02 -9.74
C ASP A 48 3.41 -14.72 -9.79
N LYS A 49 2.44 -14.30 -8.97
CA LYS A 49 1.06 -14.78 -8.96
C LYS A 49 0.10 -13.80 -9.60
N SER A 50 0.64 -12.80 -10.29
CA SER A 50 -0.14 -11.65 -10.79
C SER A 50 -0.08 -11.59 -12.31
N LYS A 51 -0.99 -10.83 -12.87
CA LYS A 51 -1.05 -10.59 -14.32
C LYS A 51 -1.36 -9.13 -14.57
N ARG A 52 -0.88 -8.63 -15.69
CA ARG A 52 -1.28 -7.31 -16.20
C ARG A 52 -2.17 -7.50 -17.41
N VAL A 53 -3.26 -6.78 -17.45
CA VAL A 53 -4.07 -6.64 -18.65
C VAL A 53 -3.62 -5.35 -19.32
N ARG A 54 -3.11 -5.48 -20.54
CA ARG A 54 -2.41 -4.39 -21.22
C ARG A 54 -3.14 -4.01 -22.49
N LEU A 55 -3.27 -2.71 -22.71
CA LEU A 55 -3.75 -2.15 -23.98
C LEU A 55 -2.58 -1.48 -24.69
N ARG A 56 -2.22 -1.96 -25.88
CA ARG A 56 -1.15 -1.41 -26.72
C ARG A 56 -1.58 -1.48 -28.17
N GLY A 57 -1.52 -0.33 -28.87
CA GLY A 57 -1.88 -0.27 -30.29
C GLY A 57 -3.28 -0.75 -30.58
N GLY A 58 -4.24 -0.49 -29.71
CA GLY A 58 -5.62 -0.92 -29.85
C GLY A 58 -5.87 -2.39 -29.51
N LYS A 59 -4.83 -3.10 -29.04
CA LYS A 59 -4.95 -4.53 -28.70
C LYS A 59 -4.84 -4.74 -27.21
N ILE A 60 -5.66 -5.67 -26.70
CA ILE A 60 -5.64 -6.08 -25.31
C ILE A 60 -4.86 -7.38 -25.19
N SER A 61 -3.93 -7.44 -24.25
CA SER A 61 -3.16 -8.64 -23.96
C SER A 61 -3.06 -8.85 -22.46
N VAL A 62 -2.75 -10.08 -22.05
CA VAL A 62 -2.51 -10.44 -20.66
C VAL A 62 -1.04 -10.81 -20.51
N VAL A 63 -0.35 -10.16 -19.59
CA VAL A 63 1.08 -10.37 -19.34
C VAL A 63 1.23 -11.03 -17.99
N ASP A 64 1.90 -12.18 -17.95
CA ASP A 64 2.13 -12.89 -16.70
C ASP A 64 3.25 -12.22 -15.89
N GLY A 65 3.11 -12.23 -14.55
CA GLY A 65 4.21 -11.87 -13.67
C GLY A 65 5.26 -12.98 -13.62
N PRO A 66 6.38 -12.74 -12.94
CA PRO A 66 6.71 -11.54 -12.18
C PRO A 66 7.07 -10.36 -13.08
N PHE A 67 6.93 -9.15 -12.54
CA PHE A 67 7.21 -7.92 -13.28
C PHE A 67 8.60 -7.41 -12.92
N THR A 68 9.62 -8.10 -13.43
CA THR A 68 11.03 -7.87 -13.07
C THR A 68 11.60 -6.58 -13.64
N GLU A 69 10.92 -5.97 -14.60
CA GLU A 69 11.32 -4.68 -15.17
C GLU A 69 11.11 -3.52 -14.20
N THR A 70 10.32 -3.71 -13.16
CA THR A 70 10.12 -2.69 -12.13
C THR A 70 10.97 -2.98 -10.91
N LYS A 71 11.64 -1.95 -10.40
CA LYS A 71 12.47 -2.09 -9.19
C LYS A 71 11.60 -2.29 -7.95
N GLU A 72 10.47 -1.59 -7.91
CA GLU A 72 9.53 -1.66 -6.80
C GLU A 72 8.12 -1.93 -7.32
N VAL A 73 7.34 -2.66 -6.53
CA VAL A 73 5.94 -2.94 -6.83
C VAL A 73 5.09 -2.52 -5.64
N VAL A 74 3.80 -2.33 -5.87
CA VAL A 74 2.87 -2.08 -4.76
C VAL A 74 2.70 -3.38 -3.99
N GLY A 75 3.10 -3.38 -2.73
CA GLY A 75 3.01 -4.55 -1.86
C GLY A 75 1.78 -4.59 -0.97
N GLY A 76 1.06 -3.49 -0.90
CA GLY A 76 -0.15 -3.39 -0.08
C GLY A 76 -0.70 -1.98 -0.07
N TYR A 77 -1.84 -1.81 0.56
CA TYR A 77 -2.48 -0.51 0.66
C TYR A 77 -3.24 -0.34 1.97
N ALA A 78 -3.49 0.92 2.31
CA ALA A 78 -4.42 1.30 3.36
C ALA A 78 -5.30 2.43 2.82
N MET A 79 -6.61 2.30 3.01
CA MET A 79 -7.55 3.38 2.72
C MET A 79 -7.81 4.16 3.99
N LEU A 80 -7.52 5.45 3.97
CA LEU A 80 -7.56 6.31 5.14
C LEU A 80 -8.67 7.34 5.01
N ASP A 81 -9.33 7.65 6.12
CA ASP A 81 -10.19 8.82 6.24
C ASP A 81 -9.42 9.89 7.00
N ALA A 82 -9.17 11.02 6.36
CA ALA A 82 -8.40 12.11 6.92
C ALA A 82 -9.00 13.44 6.48
N GLN A 83 -8.76 14.48 7.28
CA GLN A 83 -9.28 15.81 6.99
C GLN A 83 -8.44 16.57 5.96
N SER A 84 -7.19 16.13 5.77
CA SER A 84 -6.25 16.78 4.87
C SER A 84 -5.18 15.79 4.43
N LEU A 85 -4.43 16.16 3.39
CA LEU A 85 -3.27 15.39 2.96
C LEU A 85 -2.23 15.32 4.08
N GLU A 86 -2.05 16.41 4.83
CA GLU A 86 -1.10 16.46 5.95
C GLU A 86 -1.45 15.43 7.02
N GLU A 87 -2.74 15.28 7.35
CA GLU A 87 -3.17 14.25 8.30
C GLU A 87 -2.93 12.85 7.75
N ALA A 88 -3.24 12.61 6.46
CA ALA A 88 -3.00 11.32 5.83
C ALA A 88 -1.51 10.96 5.83
N ILE A 89 -0.63 11.96 5.61
CA ILE A 89 0.80 11.78 5.69
C ILE A 89 1.23 11.43 7.12
N ALA A 90 0.69 12.12 8.12
CA ALA A 90 1.01 11.84 9.52
C ALA A 90 0.63 10.41 9.91
N LEU A 91 -0.54 9.94 9.47
CA LEU A 91 -0.98 8.57 9.70
C LEU A 91 -0.05 7.56 9.01
N THR A 92 0.34 7.85 7.77
CA THR A 92 1.26 6.99 7.00
C THR A 92 2.64 6.94 7.64
N LYS A 93 3.15 8.06 8.17
CA LYS A 93 4.43 8.10 8.88
C LYS A 93 4.46 7.14 10.06
N ARG A 94 3.37 7.00 10.78
CA ARG A 94 3.29 6.06 11.91
C ARG A 94 3.54 4.63 11.47
N PHE A 95 2.98 4.25 10.32
CA PHE A 95 3.22 2.93 9.73
C PHE A 95 4.67 2.76 9.28
N VAL A 96 5.20 3.76 8.58
CA VAL A 96 6.59 3.72 8.08
C VAL A 96 7.59 3.63 9.22
N GLU A 97 7.37 4.35 10.31
CA GLU A 97 8.24 4.35 11.48
C GLU A 97 8.44 2.96 12.09
N LEU A 98 7.46 2.07 11.96
CA LEU A 98 7.58 0.69 12.46
C LEU A 98 8.67 -0.10 11.75
N HIS A 99 9.08 0.34 10.57
CA HIS A 99 10.08 -0.34 9.74
C HIS A 99 11.51 0.09 10.06
N VAL A 100 11.69 1.17 10.80
CA VAL A 100 13.02 1.77 11.04
C VAL A 100 13.93 0.82 11.81
N ALA A 101 13.42 0.21 12.89
CA ALA A 101 14.24 -0.62 13.77
C ALA A 101 14.76 -1.88 13.08
N ASP A 102 14.05 -2.38 12.06
CA ASP A 102 14.44 -3.56 11.32
C ASP A 102 15.22 -3.24 10.04
N GLY A 103 15.57 -1.97 9.84
CA GLY A 103 16.39 -1.54 8.71
C GLY A 103 15.71 -1.62 7.35
N TRP A 104 14.38 -1.58 7.30
CA TRP A 104 13.66 -1.58 6.03
C TRP A 104 13.83 -0.23 5.30
N GLU A 105 13.89 -0.32 3.99
CA GLU A 105 13.81 0.85 3.11
C GLU A 105 12.56 0.68 2.27
N ILE A 106 11.57 1.56 2.48
CA ILE A 106 10.28 1.50 1.81
C ILE A 106 9.81 2.90 1.45
N ASP A 107 8.98 2.98 0.44
CA ASP A 107 8.23 4.20 0.12
C ASP A 107 6.74 3.92 0.32
N CYS A 108 6.03 4.89 0.87
CA CYS A 108 4.58 4.88 0.86
C CYS A 108 4.09 6.08 0.07
N GLU A 109 3.37 5.81 -1.00
CA GLU A 109 2.76 6.86 -1.81
C GLU A 109 1.37 7.14 -1.30
N VAL A 110 1.08 8.41 -0.98
CA VAL A 110 -0.22 8.82 -0.42
C VAL A 110 -0.94 9.68 -1.45
N ARG A 111 -2.13 9.23 -1.85
CA ARG A 111 -2.91 9.92 -2.89
C ARG A 111 -4.35 10.09 -2.43
N GLN A 112 -4.90 11.28 -2.61
CA GLN A 112 -6.32 11.51 -2.35
C GLN A 112 -7.15 10.77 -3.41
N LEU A 113 -8.25 10.13 -2.98
CA LEU A 113 -9.17 9.52 -3.92
C LEU A 113 -9.94 10.61 -4.66
N HIS A 114 -9.96 10.50 -5.98
CA HIS A 114 -10.85 11.28 -6.81
C HIS A 114 -12.14 10.46 -6.95
N GLU A 115 -13.22 10.98 -6.38
CA GLU A 115 -14.49 10.25 -6.31
C GLU A 115 -15.54 10.92 -7.17
N PRO A 116 -15.54 10.64 -8.48
CA PRO A 116 -16.57 11.21 -9.36
C PRO A 116 -17.94 10.61 -9.02
N ASP A 117 -18.98 11.41 -9.19
CA ASP A 117 -20.34 10.97 -9.00
C ASP A 117 -20.86 10.32 -10.30
N PHE A 118 -20.81 9.00 -10.34
CA PHE A 118 -21.29 8.24 -11.49
C PHE A 118 -22.82 8.13 -11.56
N ASN A 119 -23.52 8.61 -10.54
CA ASN A 119 -24.99 8.50 -10.45
C ASN A 119 -25.73 9.78 -10.80
N SER A 120 -25.01 10.85 -11.09
CA SER A 120 -25.58 12.16 -11.41
C SER A 120 -25.97 12.29 -12.88
#